data_03bdc3e773904a53f41216e159dd773b
#
_entry.id   03bdc3e773904a53f41216e159dd773b
#
_cell.length_a   1.000
_cell.length_b   1.000
_cell.length_c   1.000
_cell.angle_alpha   90.00
_cell.angle_beta   90.00
_cell.angle_gamma   90.00
#
_symmetry.space_group_name_H-M   'P 1'
#
loop_
_entity.id
_entity.type
_entity.pdbx_description
1 polymer ?
#
loop_
_entity_poly.entity_id
_entity_poly.type
_entity_poly.pdbx_seq_one_letter_code
_entity_poly.pdbx_strand_id
1 'polypeptide(L)'
;MGVYEENIVPIKISRLAEYMAEKKHLSLDEALMCIYSNPMYKELYDEGAKWWYMSTADLYEEFELASERASLEVSSEAFEFLVYTLEKYALSKGISGLEALALLKRYDADLFLLRNYDLLHTQGTGYVIDEIESYINRRKKR
;
A
#
# COMPACT_ATOMS: atom_id res chain seq x y z
N MET A 1 17.09 19.38 0.73
CA MET A 1 17.23 18.16 1.54
C MET A 1 18.05 18.46 2.80
N GLY A 2 17.58 17.99 3.94
CA GLY A 2 18.29 18.22 5.21
C GLY A 2 19.41 17.23 5.45
N VAL A 3 20.32 17.61 6.35
CA VAL A 3 21.45 16.75 6.73
C VAL A 3 20.96 15.42 7.33
N TYR A 4 19.83 15.46 8.02
CA TYR A 4 19.26 14.27 8.66
C TYR A 4 18.89 13.20 7.61
N GLU A 5 18.19 13.60 6.55
CA GLU A 5 17.78 12.70 5.48
C GLU A 5 18.99 12.13 4.74
N GLU A 6 20.01 12.93 4.54
CA GLU A 6 21.24 12.49 3.86
C GLU A 6 21.94 11.36 4.60
N ASN A 7 21.78 11.31 5.92
CA ASN A 7 22.44 10.30 6.75
C ASN A 7 21.52 9.11 7.07
N ILE A 8 20.23 9.36 7.26
CA ILE A 8 19.27 8.33 7.69
C ILE A 8 18.76 7.49 6.53
N VAL A 9 18.46 8.11 5.37
CA VAL A 9 17.91 7.38 4.24
C VAL A 9 18.83 6.26 3.75
N PRO A 10 20.16 6.47 3.59
CA PRO A 10 21.03 5.36 3.19
C PRO A 10 21.02 4.19 4.16
N ILE A 11 20.93 4.45 5.47
CA ILE A 11 20.84 3.39 6.48
C ILE A 11 19.51 2.63 6.32
N LYS A 12 18.42 3.35 6.11
CA LYS A 12 17.10 2.74 5.89
C LYS A 12 17.10 1.86 4.65
N ILE A 13 17.72 2.34 3.57
CA ILE A 13 17.83 1.58 2.31
C ILE A 13 18.62 0.29 2.53
N SER A 14 19.74 0.40 3.24
CA SER A 14 20.58 -0.76 3.53
C SER A 14 19.81 -1.84 4.30
N ARG A 15 19.12 -1.45 5.35
CA ARG A 15 18.32 -2.38 6.15
C ARG A 15 17.16 -2.96 5.39
N LEU A 16 16.51 -2.13 4.57
CA LEU A 16 15.41 -2.58 3.71
C LEU A 16 15.92 -3.62 2.71
N ALA A 17 17.09 -3.38 2.10
CA ALA A 17 17.66 -4.32 1.15
C ALA A 17 17.98 -5.67 1.81
N GLU A 18 18.55 -5.66 3.00
CA GLU A 18 18.82 -6.90 3.74
C GLU A 18 17.51 -7.65 4.07
N TYR A 19 16.51 -6.92 4.53
CA TYR A 19 15.21 -7.49 4.86
C TYR A 19 14.53 -8.09 3.63
N MET A 20 14.53 -7.35 2.52
CA MET A 20 13.93 -7.79 1.27
C MET A 20 14.65 -9.02 0.69
N ALA A 21 15.98 -9.01 0.76
CA ALA A 21 16.78 -10.14 0.27
C ALA A 21 16.42 -11.42 1.03
N GLU A 22 16.26 -11.33 2.34
CA GLU A 22 15.86 -12.46 3.17
C GLU A 22 14.42 -12.92 2.86
N LYS A 23 13.48 -11.99 2.80
CA LYS A 23 12.06 -12.31 2.57
C LYS A 23 11.79 -12.90 1.20
N LYS A 24 12.46 -12.39 0.19
CA LYS A 24 12.22 -12.78 -1.21
C LYS A 24 13.27 -13.73 -1.78
N HIS A 25 14.25 -14.11 -0.97
CA HIS A 25 15.35 -14.98 -1.40
C HIS A 25 16.12 -14.39 -2.59
N LEU A 26 16.43 -13.09 -2.48
CA LEU A 26 17.20 -12.35 -3.48
C LEU A 26 18.62 -12.11 -2.99
N SER A 27 19.53 -11.81 -3.92
CA SER A 27 20.83 -11.27 -3.55
C SER A 27 20.65 -9.82 -3.08
N LEU A 28 21.66 -9.28 -2.38
CA LEU A 28 21.61 -7.88 -1.96
C LEU A 28 21.52 -6.92 -3.16
N ASP A 29 22.26 -7.23 -4.24
CA ASP A 29 22.22 -6.42 -5.45
C ASP A 29 20.84 -6.43 -6.09
N GLU A 30 20.20 -7.59 -6.17
CA GLU A 30 18.83 -7.71 -6.68
C GLU A 30 17.85 -6.91 -5.83
N ALA A 31 17.99 -6.99 -4.51
CA ALA A 31 17.15 -6.23 -3.59
C ALA A 31 17.32 -4.72 -3.79
N LEU A 32 18.57 -4.25 -3.95
CA LEU A 32 18.84 -2.83 -4.23
C LEU A 32 18.20 -2.38 -5.54
N MET A 33 18.29 -3.20 -6.57
CA MET A 33 17.66 -2.87 -7.85
C MET A 33 16.15 -2.73 -7.70
N CYS A 34 15.53 -3.61 -6.92
CA CYS A 34 14.09 -3.52 -6.63
C CYS A 34 13.74 -2.22 -5.91
N ILE A 35 14.56 -1.82 -4.95
CA ILE A 35 14.33 -0.59 -4.18
C ILE A 35 14.45 0.63 -5.10
N TYR A 36 15.54 0.73 -5.85
CA TYR A 36 15.79 1.91 -6.69
C TYR A 36 14.81 2.05 -7.84
N SER A 37 14.26 0.95 -8.33
CA SER A 37 13.25 0.99 -9.38
C SER A 37 11.82 1.13 -8.87
N ASN A 38 11.62 1.10 -7.56
CA ASN A 38 10.30 1.20 -6.94
C ASN A 38 9.86 2.67 -6.88
N PRO A 39 8.59 2.97 -7.21
CA PRO A 39 8.08 4.35 -7.11
C PRO A 39 8.26 4.98 -5.74
N MET A 40 8.28 4.18 -4.67
CA MET A 40 8.46 4.66 -3.30
C MET A 40 9.85 5.22 -3.03
N TYR A 41 10.85 4.89 -3.86
CA TYR A 41 12.22 5.33 -3.60
C TYR A 41 12.31 6.86 -3.48
N LYS A 42 11.61 7.59 -4.35
CA LYS A 42 11.60 9.06 -4.31
C LYS A 42 10.97 9.60 -3.04
N GLU A 43 10.00 8.89 -2.51
CA GLU A 43 9.29 9.31 -1.29
C GLU A 43 10.19 9.28 -0.06
N LEU A 44 11.25 8.48 -0.06
CA LEU A 44 12.18 8.40 1.06
C LEU A 44 12.87 9.73 1.35
N TYR A 45 13.00 10.58 0.33
CA TYR A 45 13.63 11.89 0.47
C TYR A 45 12.61 13.02 0.66
N ASP A 46 11.33 12.69 0.73
CA ASP A 46 10.26 13.66 0.98
C ASP A 46 10.16 13.95 2.48
N GLU A 47 10.57 15.14 2.90
CA GLU A 47 10.54 15.56 4.29
C GLU A 47 9.14 15.50 4.89
N GLY A 48 8.10 15.74 4.09
CA GLY A 48 6.72 15.70 4.55
C GLY A 48 6.24 14.30 4.88
N ALA A 49 6.78 13.28 4.23
CA ALA A 49 6.35 11.89 4.42
C ALA A 49 6.97 11.23 5.64
N LYS A 50 8.17 11.65 6.05
CA LYS A 50 8.86 11.17 7.25
C LYS A 50 9.00 9.65 7.34
N TRP A 51 9.39 9.03 6.25
CA TRP A 51 9.53 7.57 6.16
C TRP A 51 10.58 6.99 7.11
N TRP A 52 11.51 7.82 7.59
CA TRP A 52 12.56 7.36 8.51
C TRP A 52 12.02 6.94 9.88
N TYR A 53 10.78 7.30 10.23
CA TYR A 53 10.15 6.85 11.48
C TYR A 53 9.60 5.43 11.39
N MET A 54 9.50 4.88 10.21
CA MET A 54 8.94 3.54 10.02
C MET A 54 9.97 2.47 10.34
N SER A 55 9.49 1.34 10.87
CA SER A 55 10.33 0.16 11.02
C SER A 55 10.69 -0.39 9.64
N THR A 56 11.74 -1.20 9.58
CA THR A 56 12.12 -1.86 8.33
C THR A 56 10.99 -2.72 7.79
N ALA A 57 10.29 -3.46 8.66
CA ALA A 57 9.16 -4.31 8.25
C ALA A 57 8.02 -3.49 7.64
N ASP A 58 7.68 -2.35 8.26
CA ASP A 58 6.62 -1.49 7.75
C ASP A 58 7.02 -0.83 6.44
N LEU A 59 8.26 -0.41 6.33
CA LEU A 59 8.78 0.18 5.10
C LEU A 59 8.78 -0.85 3.96
N TYR A 60 9.17 -2.09 4.25
CA TYR A 60 9.10 -3.18 3.29
C TYR A 60 7.67 -3.37 2.77
N GLU A 61 6.70 -3.35 3.66
CA GLU A 61 5.30 -3.49 3.28
C GLU A 61 4.83 -2.36 2.35
N GLU A 62 5.25 -1.13 2.63
CA GLU A 62 4.93 0.01 1.77
C GLU A 62 5.55 -0.14 0.37
N PHE A 63 6.79 -0.62 0.30
CA PHE A 63 7.44 -0.88 -0.98
C PHE A 63 6.74 -1.99 -1.76
N GLU A 64 6.31 -3.05 -1.08
CA GLU A 64 5.57 -4.13 -1.72
C GLU A 64 4.22 -3.66 -2.26
N LEU A 65 3.49 -2.84 -1.51
CA LEU A 65 2.22 -2.28 -1.95
C LEU A 65 2.41 -1.37 -3.18
N ALA A 66 3.44 -0.55 -3.20
CA ALA A 66 3.73 0.31 -4.33
C ALA A 66 4.08 -0.50 -5.58
N SER A 67 4.83 -1.60 -5.41
CA SER A 67 5.18 -2.51 -6.50
C SER A 67 3.93 -3.20 -7.06
N GLU A 68 3.06 -3.67 -6.18
CA GLU A 68 1.79 -4.30 -6.59
C GLU A 68 0.92 -3.32 -7.36
N ARG A 69 0.80 -2.08 -6.86
CA ARG A 69 0.00 -1.05 -7.54
C ARG A 69 0.53 -0.76 -8.94
N ALA A 70 1.85 -0.67 -9.07
CA ALA A 70 2.50 -0.36 -10.35
C ALA A 70 2.35 -1.47 -11.39
N SER A 71 2.26 -2.73 -10.94
CA SER A 71 2.18 -3.90 -11.83
C SER A 71 0.78 -4.51 -11.92
N LEU A 72 -0.19 -3.93 -11.22
CA LEU A 72 -1.53 -4.51 -11.12
C LEU A 72 -2.28 -4.40 -12.45
N GLU A 73 -2.72 -5.56 -12.95
CA GLU A 73 -3.64 -5.64 -14.06
C GLU A 73 -5.04 -5.88 -13.51
N VAL A 74 -5.97 -4.98 -13.86
CA VAL A 74 -7.32 -5.02 -13.32
C VAL A 74 -8.29 -5.45 -14.40
N SER A 75 -9.00 -6.57 -14.18
CA SER A 75 -10.05 -7.01 -15.08
C SER A 75 -11.25 -6.06 -15.00
N SER A 76 -12.09 -6.07 -16.04
CA SER A 76 -13.31 -5.27 -16.04
C SER A 76 -14.24 -5.65 -14.88
N GLU A 77 -14.30 -6.93 -14.56
CA GLU A 77 -15.12 -7.45 -13.47
C GLU A 77 -14.62 -6.98 -12.11
N ALA A 78 -13.30 -7.01 -11.91
CA ALA A 78 -12.71 -6.53 -10.66
C ALA A 78 -12.89 -5.01 -10.50
N PHE A 79 -12.76 -4.28 -11.59
CA PHE A 79 -12.98 -2.83 -11.57
C PHE A 79 -14.43 -2.50 -11.25
N GLU A 80 -15.36 -3.21 -11.85
CA GLU A 80 -16.80 -3.05 -11.58
C GLU A 80 -17.10 -3.34 -10.10
N PHE A 81 -16.51 -4.39 -9.56
CA PHE A 81 -16.63 -4.73 -8.14
C PHE A 81 -16.10 -3.59 -7.26
N LEU A 82 -14.94 -3.03 -7.61
CA LEU A 82 -14.36 -1.91 -6.88
C LEU A 82 -15.32 -0.72 -6.86
N VAL A 83 -15.87 -0.35 -8.00
CA VAL A 83 -16.78 0.79 -8.11
C VAL A 83 -18.07 0.53 -7.32
N TYR A 84 -18.64 -0.66 -7.48
CA TYR A 84 -19.85 -1.04 -6.72
C TYR A 84 -19.61 -0.93 -5.22
N THR A 85 -18.51 -1.51 -4.75
CA THR A 85 -18.17 -1.50 -3.33
C THR A 85 -17.90 -0.09 -2.83
N LEU A 86 -17.19 0.70 -3.62
CA LEU A 86 -16.89 2.10 -3.30
C LEU A 86 -18.16 2.91 -3.10
N GLU A 87 -19.12 2.76 -4.02
CA GLU A 87 -20.40 3.48 -3.93
C GLU A 87 -21.19 3.06 -2.69
N LYS A 88 -21.23 1.76 -2.40
CA LYS A 88 -21.92 1.26 -1.20
C LYS A 88 -21.23 1.71 0.08
N TYR A 89 -19.90 1.72 0.08
CA TYR A 89 -19.12 2.20 1.22
C TYR A 89 -19.40 3.68 1.48
N ALA A 90 -19.40 4.50 0.42
CA ALA A 90 -19.70 5.93 0.53
C ALA A 90 -21.09 6.16 1.13
N LEU A 91 -22.09 5.41 0.65
CA LEU A 91 -23.44 5.51 1.20
C LEU A 91 -23.49 5.13 2.67
N SER A 92 -22.83 4.05 3.06
CA SER A 92 -22.84 3.58 4.44
C SER A 92 -22.15 4.57 5.41
N LYS A 93 -21.17 5.34 4.92
CA LYS A 93 -20.45 6.32 5.71
C LYS A 93 -21.04 7.72 5.62
N GLY A 94 -21.99 7.96 4.72
CA GLY A 94 -22.55 9.29 4.51
C GLY A 94 -21.53 10.25 3.91
N ILE A 95 -20.62 9.79 3.08
CA ILE A 95 -19.60 10.60 2.41
C ILE A 95 -19.78 10.50 0.90
N SER A 96 -19.08 11.38 0.18
CA SER A 96 -19.12 11.36 -1.28
C SER A 96 -18.27 10.22 -1.83
N GLY A 97 -18.50 9.87 -3.10
CA GLY A 97 -17.68 8.89 -3.79
C GLY A 97 -16.21 9.32 -3.85
N LEU A 98 -15.97 10.62 -4.05
CA LEU A 98 -14.60 11.15 -4.07
C LEU A 98 -13.92 10.99 -2.71
N GLU A 99 -14.62 11.31 -1.64
CA GLU A 99 -14.10 11.16 -0.28
C GLU A 99 -13.81 9.68 0.03
N ALA A 100 -14.72 8.79 -0.37
CA ALA A 100 -14.53 7.35 -0.18
C ALA A 100 -13.32 6.84 -0.96
N LEU A 101 -13.18 7.25 -2.22
CA LEU A 101 -12.04 6.85 -3.04
C LEU A 101 -10.71 7.35 -2.43
N ALA A 102 -10.68 8.60 -1.99
CA ALA A 102 -9.49 9.15 -1.34
C ALA A 102 -9.14 8.39 -0.07
N LEU A 103 -10.15 8.02 0.72
CA LEU A 103 -9.93 7.26 1.95
C LEU A 103 -9.39 5.86 1.66
N LEU A 104 -9.97 5.16 0.69
CA LEU A 104 -9.49 3.83 0.32
C LEU A 104 -8.06 3.88 -0.20
N LYS A 105 -7.75 4.85 -1.06
CA LYS A 105 -6.40 4.99 -1.62
C LYS A 105 -5.37 5.33 -0.55
N ARG A 106 -5.75 6.15 0.42
CA ARG A 106 -4.85 6.54 1.51
C ARG A 106 -4.31 5.33 2.28
N TYR A 107 -5.14 4.31 2.47
CA TYR A 107 -4.78 3.12 3.22
C TYR A 107 -4.59 1.89 2.35
N ASP A 108 -4.52 2.08 1.02
CA ASP A 108 -4.40 1.00 0.03
C ASP A 108 -5.52 -0.05 0.13
N ALA A 109 -6.69 0.36 0.60
CA ALA A 109 -7.85 -0.53 0.68
C ALA A 109 -8.42 -0.83 -0.70
N ASP A 110 -8.20 0.03 -1.69
CA ASP A 110 -8.56 -0.25 -3.08
C ASP A 110 -7.74 -1.44 -3.61
N LEU A 111 -6.44 -1.50 -3.32
CA LEU A 111 -5.60 -2.66 -3.65
C LEU A 111 -6.09 -3.92 -2.95
N PHE A 112 -6.47 -3.79 -1.69
CA PHE A 112 -7.02 -4.90 -0.92
C PHE A 112 -8.23 -5.50 -1.63
N LEU A 113 -9.15 -4.67 -2.10
CA LEU A 113 -10.34 -5.12 -2.82
C LEU A 113 -9.98 -5.79 -4.13
N LEU A 114 -9.08 -5.20 -4.91
CA LEU A 114 -8.70 -5.73 -6.21
C LEU A 114 -7.95 -7.06 -6.09
N ARG A 115 -7.03 -7.17 -5.11
CA ARG A 115 -6.28 -8.41 -4.89
C ARG A 115 -7.16 -9.54 -4.40
N ASN A 116 -8.21 -9.23 -3.66
CA ASN A 116 -9.08 -10.23 -3.06
C ASN A 116 -10.42 -10.34 -3.78
N TYR A 117 -10.48 -9.89 -5.02
CA TYR A 117 -11.71 -9.91 -5.81
C TYR A 117 -12.35 -11.31 -5.85
N ASP A 118 -11.55 -12.34 -6.11
CA ASP A 118 -12.07 -13.71 -6.23
C ASP A 118 -12.78 -14.17 -4.96
N LEU A 119 -12.29 -13.76 -3.80
CA LEU A 119 -12.90 -14.12 -2.53
C LEU A 119 -14.06 -13.20 -2.16
N LEU A 120 -13.88 -11.90 -2.36
CA LEU A 120 -14.80 -10.89 -1.83
C LEU A 120 -16.05 -10.70 -2.69
N HIS A 121 -15.96 -10.88 -4.01
CA HIS A 121 -17.09 -10.59 -4.89
C HIS A 121 -18.27 -11.54 -4.68
N THR A 122 -18.04 -12.69 -4.04
CA THR A 122 -19.09 -13.65 -3.72
C THR A 122 -19.74 -13.40 -2.36
N GLN A 123 -19.23 -12.43 -1.60
CA GLN A 123 -19.73 -12.10 -0.27
C GLN A 123 -20.74 -10.96 -0.32
N GLY A 124 -21.56 -10.86 0.72
CA GLY A 124 -22.51 -9.75 0.83
C GLY A 124 -21.81 -8.41 1.05
N THR A 125 -22.47 -7.34 0.63
CA THR A 125 -21.94 -5.98 0.72
C THR A 125 -21.51 -5.62 2.16
N GLY A 126 -22.34 -5.98 3.14
CA GLY A 126 -22.02 -5.70 4.56
C GLY A 126 -20.73 -6.35 4.99
N TYR A 127 -20.51 -7.60 4.58
CA TYR A 127 -19.28 -8.32 4.89
C TYR A 127 -18.06 -7.61 4.27
N VAL A 128 -18.17 -7.21 3.01
CA VAL A 128 -17.07 -6.54 2.32
C VAL A 128 -16.73 -5.20 2.99
N ILE A 129 -17.75 -4.44 3.38
CA ILE A 129 -17.56 -3.16 4.08
C ILE A 129 -16.84 -3.39 5.41
N ASP A 130 -17.22 -4.42 6.16
CA ASP A 130 -16.57 -4.76 7.43
C ASP A 130 -15.10 -5.13 7.20
N GLU A 131 -14.79 -5.84 6.14
CA GLU A 131 -13.42 -6.19 5.78
C GLU A 131 -12.60 -4.95 5.44
N ILE A 132 -13.18 -3.99 4.73
CA ILE A 132 -12.53 -2.71 4.43
C ILE A 132 -12.20 -1.97 5.74
N GLU A 133 -13.17 -1.88 6.64
CA GLU A 133 -12.97 -1.22 7.93
C GLU A 133 -11.87 -1.87 8.74
N SER A 134 -11.84 -3.20 8.78
CA SER A 134 -10.80 -3.94 9.48
C SER A 134 -9.43 -3.68 8.86
N TYR A 135 -9.35 -3.67 7.55
CA TYR A 135 -8.10 -3.42 6.84
C TYR A 135 -7.57 -2.01 7.12
N ILE A 136 -8.45 -1.01 7.02
CA ILE A 136 -8.09 0.39 7.28
C ILE A 136 -7.63 0.55 8.73
N ASN A 137 -8.34 -0.04 9.67
CA ASN A 137 -8.01 0.08 11.09
C ASN A 137 -6.64 -0.53 11.41
N ARG A 138 -6.29 -1.64 10.78
CA ARG A 138 -4.97 -2.24 10.94
C ARG A 138 -3.87 -1.32 10.42
N ARG A 139 -4.09 -0.67 9.29
CA ARG A 139 -3.11 0.24 8.71
C ARG A 139 -2.95 1.53 9.52
N LYS A 140 -4.02 2.01 10.12
CA LYS A 140 -3.98 3.21 10.98
C LYS A 140 -3.12 3.02 12.23
N LYS A 141 -2.93 1.78 12.68
CA LYS A 141 -2.21 1.47 13.92
C LYS A 141 -0.69 1.43 13.75
N ARG A 142 -0.20 1.62 12.55
CA ARG A 142 1.25 1.68 12.30
C ARG A 142 1.85 2.99 12.73
#